data_6176952b914d7e1fe8e9d4efacdbc773
#
_entry.id   6176952b914d7e1fe8e9d4efacdbc773
#
_cell.length_a   1.000
_cell.length_b   1.000
_cell.length_c   1.000
_cell.angle_alpha   90.00
_cell.angle_beta   90.00
_cell.angle_gamma   90.00
#
_symmetry.space_group_name_H-M   'P 1'
#
loop_
_entity.id
_entity.type
_entity.pdbx_description
1 polymer ?
#
loop_
_entity_poly.entity_id
_entity_poly.type
_entity_poly.pdbx_seq_one_letter_code
_entity_poly.pdbx_strand_id
1 'polypeptide(L)'
;MKQLYIKYLFLFFYINLPTFIDEEPKNEIIYHIEDIPQAIGIVKEGSVVIETVDFLGNVSLLSHIGPNQMFAESYALTKTPMHVYVRAVEDCTIQFLDVQALEKSPELKDQMIQILSNKNKMLSQHIFHISNKTIRNKVLSYLSFMKLETQNSTFKIPFDRQQMADYLNVERSALSKELSKMKSEGLIDYHKNTFTVYSI
;
A
#
# COMPACT_ATOMS: atom_id res chain seq x y z
N MET A 1 -5.04 6.72 -3.33
CA MET A 1 -4.22 6.11 -2.27
C MET A 1 -2.93 6.87 -1.97
N LYS A 2 -2.08 7.20 -2.96
CA LYS A 2 -0.84 8.00 -2.70
C LYS A 2 -1.09 9.29 -1.89
N GLN A 3 -2.16 10.02 -2.11
CA GLN A 3 -2.43 11.29 -1.39
C GLN A 3 -2.88 11.10 0.07
N LEU A 4 -3.58 10.03 0.41
CA LEU A 4 -3.94 9.76 1.81
C LEU A 4 -2.73 9.26 2.62
N TYR A 5 -1.87 8.43 2.04
CA TYR A 5 -0.62 7.99 2.67
C TYR A 5 0.31 9.16 2.98
N ILE A 6 0.43 10.10 2.04
CA ILE A 6 1.32 11.27 2.16
C ILE A 6 0.88 12.17 3.33
N LYS A 7 -0.43 12.33 3.59
CA LYS A 7 -0.92 13.25 4.63
C LYS A 7 -0.57 12.83 6.06
N TYR A 8 -0.44 11.53 6.32
CA TYR A 8 -0.13 11.00 7.66
C TYR A 8 1.37 10.77 7.87
N LEU A 9 2.13 10.52 6.82
CA LEU A 9 3.58 10.37 6.90
C LEU A 9 4.29 11.73 7.05
N PHE A 10 3.70 12.82 6.56
CA PHE A 10 4.21 14.19 6.79
C PHE A 10 4.34 14.57 8.26
N LEU A 11 3.56 13.93 9.15
CA LEU A 11 3.68 14.18 10.60
C LEU A 11 5.01 13.67 11.17
N PHE A 12 5.59 12.59 10.63
CA PHE A 12 6.91 12.09 11.07
C PHE A 12 8.07 13.01 10.69
N PHE A 13 7.88 13.92 9.72
CA PHE A 13 8.94 14.82 9.25
C PHE A 13 9.27 15.97 10.21
N TYR A 14 8.39 16.26 11.18
CA TYR A 14 8.55 17.43 12.06
C TYR A 14 9.07 17.10 13.47
N ILE A 15 9.29 15.84 13.78
CA ILE A 15 9.76 15.46 15.11
C ILE A 15 11.23 15.09 15.02
N ASN A 16 12.07 15.66 15.90
CA ASN A 16 13.48 15.28 16.11
C ASN A 16 13.55 13.86 16.67
N LEU A 17 13.34 12.87 15.83
CA LEU A 17 13.41 11.47 16.17
C LEU A 17 14.85 10.98 16.16
N PRO A 18 15.24 10.06 17.02
CA PRO A 18 16.42 9.25 16.82
C PRO A 18 16.19 8.33 15.61
N THR A 19 16.40 8.89 14.45
CA THR A 19 16.41 8.21 13.16
C THR A 19 17.82 8.28 12.61
N PHE A 20 18.23 7.23 11.94
CA PHE A 20 19.42 7.27 11.09
C PHE A 20 18.98 7.10 9.64
N ILE A 21 19.75 7.70 8.73
CA ILE A 21 19.53 7.59 7.29
C ILE A 21 20.63 6.69 6.75
N ASP A 22 20.25 5.73 5.95
CA ASP A 22 21.16 4.83 5.27
C ASP A 22 20.93 4.86 3.75
N GLU A 23 22.03 4.72 3.00
CA GLU A 23 22.00 4.63 1.55
C GLU A 23 22.19 3.16 1.15
N GLU A 24 21.16 2.59 0.56
CA GLU A 24 21.14 1.20 0.15
C GLU A 24 21.33 1.10 -1.37
N PRO A 25 22.41 0.51 -1.84
CA PRO A 25 22.64 0.34 -3.26
C PRO A 25 21.62 -0.64 -3.86
N LYS A 26 21.40 -0.49 -5.16
CA LYS A 26 20.54 -1.40 -5.92
C LYS A 26 20.92 -2.86 -5.69
N ASN A 27 19.92 -3.70 -5.46
CA ASN A 27 19.98 -5.14 -5.14
C ASN A 27 20.49 -5.49 -3.74
N GLU A 28 20.78 -4.51 -2.89
CA GLU A 28 21.11 -4.78 -1.49
C GLU A 28 19.90 -5.39 -0.76
N ILE A 29 20.18 -6.38 0.09
CA ILE A 29 19.17 -6.98 0.97
C ILE A 29 19.23 -6.26 2.31
N ILE A 30 18.20 -5.47 2.59
CA ILE A 30 18.09 -4.65 3.79
C ILE A 30 17.73 -5.51 5.01
N TYR A 31 16.84 -6.47 4.83
CA TYR A 31 16.47 -7.46 5.83
C TYR A 31 16.39 -8.86 5.22
N HIS A 32 16.96 -9.82 5.93
CA HIS A 32 16.87 -11.23 5.58
C HIS A 32 15.72 -11.93 6.32
N ILE A 33 15.35 -13.12 5.81
CA ILE A 33 14.51 -14.05 6.58
C ILE A 33 15.23 -14.38 7.88
N GLU A 34 14.47 -14.51 8.96
CA GLU A 34 14.91 -14.73 10.35
C GLU A 34 15.55 -13.50 11.04
N ASP A 35 15.83 -12.41 10.35
CA ASP A 35 16.20 -11.16 11.02
C ASP A 35 15.08 -10.68 11.95
N ILE A 36 15.44 -10.14 13.10
CA ILE A 36 14.51 -9.44 14.01
C ILE A 36 14.80 -7.95 13.91
N PRO A 37 14.02 -7.21 13.11
CA PRO A 37 14.24 -5.79 12.90
C PRO A 37 14.15 -5.00 14.21
N GLN A 38 15.12 -4.13 14.45
CA GLN A 38 15.11 -3.20 15.59
C GLN A 38 14.58 -1.80 15.19
N ALA A 39 14.40 -1.59 13.89
CA ALA A 39 13.94 -0.33 13.34
C ALA A 39 12.91 -0.55 12.22
N ILE A 40 12.03 0.43 12.06
CA ILE A 40 11.06 0.52 10.98
C ILE A 40 11.70 1.31 9.85
N GLY A 41 11.74 0.75 8.64
CA GLY A 41 12.26 1.45 7.47
C GLY A 41 11.19 2.35 6.83
N ILE A 42 11.58 3.55 6.43
CA ILE A 42 10.78 4.52 5.68
C ILE A 42 11.57 4.91 4.44
N VAL A 43 11.08 4.57 3.27
CA VAL A 43 11.73 4.94 2.00
C VAL A 43 11.62 6.44 1.80
N LYS A 44 12.74 7.13 1.63
CA LYS A 44 12.80 8.57 1.30
C LYS A 44 12.92 8.75 -0.21
N GLU A 45 13.86 8.04 -0.81
CA GLU A 45 14.12 8.02 -2.24
C GLU A 45 14.34 6.58 -2.70
N GLY A 46 14.07 6.31 -3.97
CA GLY A 46 14.12 4.96 -4.52
C GLY A 46 12.92 4.09 -4.15
N SER A 47 13.12 2.78 -4.20
CA SER A 47 12.07 1.82 -3.87
C SER A 47 12.65 0.47 -3.44
N VAL A 48 11.92 -0.23 -2.55
CA VAL A 48 12.26 -1.57 -2.10
C VAL A 48 11.13 -2.54 -2.42
N VAL A 49 11.45 -3.81 -2.49
CA VAL A 49 10.48 -4.90 -2.65
C VAL A 49 10.50 -5.81 -1.44
N ILE A 50 9.33 -6.34 -1.12
CA ILE A 50 9.16 -7.41 -0.14
C ILE A 50 8.93 -8.68 -0.92
N GLU A 51 9.81 -9.66 -0.73
CA GLU A 51 9.86 -10.92 -1.46
C GLU A 51 9.83 -12.11 -0.51
N THR A 52 9.22 -13.21 -0.94
CA THR A 52 9.34 -14.51 -0.27
C THR A 52 9.95 -15.51 -1.20
N VAL A 53 10.59 -16.52 -0.63
CA VAL A 53 11.18 -17.64 -1.37
C VAL A 53 10.54 -18.91 -0.88
N ASP A 54 9.99 -19.71 -1.80
CA ASP A 54 9.45 -21.02 -1.45
C ASP A 54 10.56 -22.08 -1.27
N PHE A 55 10.18 -23.26 -0.82
CA PHE A 55 11.13 -24.36 -0.60
C PHE A 55 11.79 -24.90 -1.88
N LEU A 56 11.31 -24.52 -3.06
CA LEU A 56 11.89 -24.81 -4.36
C LEU A 56 12.84 -23.71 -4.84
N GLY A 57 12.96 -22.61 -4.09
CA GLY A 57 13.79 -21.46 -4.45
C GLY A 57 13.10 -20.45 -5.37
N ASN A 58 11.78 -20.59 -5.63
CA ASN A 58 11.07 -19.60 -6.44
C ASN A 58 10.81 -18.34 -5.63
N VAL A 59 11.19 -17.21 -6.20
CA VAL A 59 10.97 -15.88 -5.61
C VAL A 59 9.57 -15.37 -5.99
N SER A 60 8.79 -14.94 -5.02
CA SER A 60 7.50 -14.31 -5.22
C SER A 60 7.49 -12.90 -4.63
N LEU A 61 7.13 -11.93 -5.46
CA LEU A 61 6.96 -10.54 -5.05
C LEU A 61 5.65 -10.39 -4.26
N LEU A 62 5.75 -9.96 -3.01
CA LEU A 62 4.59 -9.69 -2.14
C LEU A 62 4.17 -8.23 -2.19
N SER A 63 5.13 -7.29 -2.21
CA SER A 63 4.83 -5.87 -2.20
C SER A 63 5.96 -5.04 -2.77
N HIS A 64 5.62 -3.89 -3.32
CA HIS A 64 6.55 -2.84 -3.75
C HIS A 64 6.32 -1.60 -2.88
N ILE A 65 7.37 -1.12 -2.24
CA ILE A 65 7.37 -0.02 -1.28
C ILE A 65 8.13 1.14 -1.91
N GLY A 66 7.43 2.21 -2.20
CA GLY A 66 8.00 3.42 -2.79
C GLY A 66 8.20 4.56 -1.78
N PRO A 67 8.56 5.76 -2.27
CA PRO A 67 8.81 6.91 -1.40
C PRO A 67 7.67 7.24 -0.46
N ASN A 68 8.01 7.57 0.78
CA ASN A 68 7.10 7.85 1.89
C ASN A 68 6.22 6.67 2.32
N GLN A 69 6.63 5.45 2.04
CA GLN A 69 6.01 4.24 2.57
C GLN A 69 6.94 3.56 3.57
N MET A 70 6.36 2.85 4.54
CA MET A 70 7.11 2.12 5.55
C MET A 70 7.06 0.62 5.32
N PHE A 71 8.11 -0.05 5.80
CA PHE A 71 8.26 -1.50 5.79
C PHE A 71 8.86 -2.01 7.11
N ALA A 72 8.75 -3.32 7.32
CA ALA A 72 9.21 -4.04 8.51
C ALA A 72 8.51 -3.64 9.83
N GLU A 73 7.53 -2.72 9.82
CA GLU A 73 6.87 -2.24 11.02
C GLU A 73 6.21 -3.34 11.85
N SER A 74 5.60 -4.32 11.18
CA SER A 74 4.93 -5.43 11.88
C SER A 74 5.91 -6.28 12.66
N TYR A 75 7.04 -6.64 12.03
CA TYR A 75 8.08 -7.45 12.65
C TYR A 75 8.84 -6.71 13.74
N ALA A 76 9.21 -5.45 13.49
CA ALA A 76 9.92 -4.61 14.44
C ALA A 76 9.11 -4.38 15.72
N LEU A 77 7.82 -4.05 15.60
CA LEU A 77 6.94 -3.80 16.75
C LEU A 77 6.59 -5.06 17.52
N THR A 78 6.46 -6.20 16.85
CA THR A 78 6.17 -7.50 17.52
C THR A 78 7.42 -8.22 17.97
N LYS A 79 8.62 -7.73 17.59
CA LYS A 79 9.92 -8.34 17.90
C LYS A 79 9.98 -9.81 17.43
N THR A 80 9.44 -10.08 16.25
CA THR A 80 9.39 -11.42 15.66
C THR A 80 10.31 -11.52 14.47
N PRO A 81 10.86 -12.73 14.18
CA PRO A 81 11.66 -12.97 12.99
C PRO A 81 10.89 -12.68 11.72
N MET A 82 11.55 -12.14 10.73
CA MET A 82 10.98 -11.92 9.39
C MET A 82 10.81 -13.24 8.65
N HIS A 83 9.72 -13.36 7.90
CA HIS A 83 9.47 -14.48 6.99
C HIS A 83 9.64 -14.07 5.52
N VAL A 84 10.19 -12.89 5.28
CA VAL A 84 10.35 -12.29 3.96
C VAL A 84 11.70 -11.60 3.85
N TYR A 85 12.19 -11.40 2.63
CA TYR A 85 13.29 -10.49 2.34
C TYR A 85 12.77 -9.09 2.05
N VAL A 86 13.58 -8.09 2.40
CA VAL A 86 13.40 -6.71 1.92
C VAL A 86 14.64 -6.33 1.12
N ARG A 87 14.46 -6.00 -0.15
CA ARG A 87 15.57 -5.72 -1.08
C ARG A 87 15.35 -4.42 -1.84
N ALA A 88 16.40 -3.62 -1.97
CA ALA A 88 16.42 -2.44 -2.82
C ALA A 88 16.35 -2.82 -4.30
N VAL A 89 15.43 -2.23 -5.09
CA VAL A 89 15.36 -2.47 -6.54
C VAL A 89 16.04 -1.38 -7.36
N GLU A 90 16.43 -0.32 -6.71
CA GLU A 90 17.25 0.80 -7.20
C GLU A 90 18.02 1.37 -6.02
N ASP A 91 18.93 2.31 -6.26
CA ASP A 91 19.61 2.99 -5.16
C ASP A 91 18.58 3.74 -4.31
N CYS A 92 18.60 3.49 -2.99
CA CYS A 92 17.58 3.94 -2.05
C CYS A 92 18.20 4.78 -0.94
N THR A 93 17.46 5.80 -0.51
CA THR A 93 17.69 6.47 0.77
C THR A 93 16.59 6.05 1.73
N ILE A 94 16.95 5.42 2.82
CA ILE A 94 16.02 4.88 3.82
C ILE A 94 16.25 5.57 5.16
N GLN A 95 15.18 6.05 5.75
CA GLN A 95 15.16 6.54 7.12
C GLN A 95 14.67 5.42 8.04
N PHE A 96 15.48 5.04 9.01
CA PHE A 96 15.13 4.04 10.00
C PHE A 96 14.68 4.69 11.32
N LEU A 97 13.54 4.27 11.81
CA LEU A 97 12.98 4.66 13.10
C LEU A 97 13.21 3.56 14.11
N ASP A 98 14.03 3.81 15.12
CA ASP A 98 14.30 2.89 16.21
C ASP A 98 13.02 2.62 17.03
N VAL A 99 12.68 1.34 17.21
CA VAL A 99 11.51 0.92 18.00
C VAL A 99 11.66 1.31 19.49
N GLN A 100 12.87 1.30 20.06
CA GLN A 100 13.09 1.72 21.43
C GLN A 100 12.80 3.22 21.62
N ALA A 101 13.08 4.04 20.62
CA ALA A 101 12.71 5.45 20.63
C ALA A 101 11.21 5.65 20.61
N LEU A 102 10.51 4.85 19.78
CA LEU A 102 9.05 4.83 19.75
C LEU A 102 8.46 4.44 21.12
N GLU A 103 9.04 3.44 21.78
CA GLU A 103 8.59 2.98 23.11
C GLU A 103 8.70 4.06 24.18
N LYS A 104 9.64 4.98 24.06
CA LYS A 104 9.90 6.06 25.03
C LYS A 104 9.08 7.34 24.82
N SER A 105 8.42 7.49 23.67
CA SER A 105 7.64 8.69 23.34
C SER A 105 6.15 8.35 23.20
N PRO A 106 5.28 8.80 24.10
CA PRO A 106 3.83 8.64 24.01
C PRO A 106 3.27 9.23 22.71
N GLU A 107 3.75 10.42 22.30
CA GLU A 107 3.30 11.11 21.10
C GLU A 107 3.57 10.28 19.84
N LEU A 108 4.72 9.62 19.79
CA LEU A 108 5.09 8.75 18.67
C LEU A 108 4.27 7.47 18.63
N LYS A 109 3.97 6.91 19.80
CA LYS A 109 3.08 5.75 19.90
C LYS A 109 1.69 6.09 19.37
N ASP A 110 1.13 7.22 19.75
CA ASP A 110 -0.19 7.67 19.28
C ASP A 110 -0.21 7.87 17.75
N GLN A 111 0.84 8.48 17.20
CA GLN A 111 0.99 8.64 15.77
C GLN A 111 1.11 7.29 15.05
N MET A 112 1.92 6.37 15.58
CA MET A 112 2.08 5.03 15.01
C MET A 112 0.75 4.25 15.04
N ILE A 113 0.00 4.33 16.14
CA ILE A 113 -1.33 3.72 16.26
C ILE A 113 -2.26 4.26 15.16
N GLN A 114 -2.26 5.58 14.93
CA GLN A 114 -3.08 6.18 13.86
C GLN A 114 -2.66 5.69 12.47
N ILE A 115 -1.36 5.61 12.19
CA ILE A 115 -0.83 5.14 10.90
C ILE A 115 -1.21 3.67 10.68
N LEU A 116 -0.98 2.82 11.67
CA LEU A 116 -1.31 1.39 11.59
C LEU A 116 -2.82 1.16 11.47
N SER A 117 -3.63 1.94 12.20
CA SER A 117 -5.09 1.88 12.12
C SER A 117 -5.59 2.27 10.72
N ASN A 118 -5.01 3.31 10.13
CA ASN A 118 -5.33 3.70 8.75
C ASN A 118 -4.87 2.64 7.74
N LYS A 119 -3.68 2.06 7.91
CA LYS A 119 -3.19 0.96 7.07
C LYS A 119 -4.11 -0.26 7.17
N ASN A 120 -4.53 -0.63 8.38
CA ASN A 120 -5.48 -1.72 8.60
C ASN A 120 -6.84 -1.45 7.95
N LYS A 121 -7.38 -0.22 8.11
CA LYS A 121 -8.62 0.19 7.43
C LYS A 121 -8.51 0.03 5.91
N MET A 122 -7.41 0.48 5.31
CA MET A 122 -7.18 0.36 3.87
C MET A 122 -7.07 -1.10 3.42
N LEU A 123 -6.36 -1.94 4.17
CA LEU A 123 -6.25 -3.37 3.89
C LEU A 123 -7.61 -4.07 3.98
N SER A 124 -8.39 -3.77 5.02
CA SER A 124 -9.74 -4.31 5.19
C SER A 124 -10.68 -3.91 4.05
N GLN A 125 -10.61 -2.65 3.61
CA GLN A 125 -11.36 -2.17 2.44
C GLN A 125 -10.94 -2.88 1.15
N HIS A 126 -9.64 -3.05 0.93
CA HIS A 126 -9.13 -3.78 -0.23
C HIS A 126 -9.62 -5.22 -0.22
N ILE A 127 -9.49 -5.92 0.91
CA ILE A 127 -10.01 -7.30 1.06
C ILE A 127 -11.51 -7.34 0.77
N PHE A 128 -12.29 -6.39 1.27
CA PHE A 128 -13.72 -6.29 1.00
C PHE A 128 -14.02 -6.16 -0.50
N HIS A 129 -13.25 -5.35 -1.24
CA HIS A 129 -13.45 -5.19 -2.68
C HIS A 129 -13.11 -6.47 -3.45
N ILE A 130 -11.97 -7.12 -3.14
CA ILE A 130 -11.52 -8.31 -3.87
C ILE A 130 -12.24 -9.60 -3.49
N SER A 131 -12.87 -9.68 -2.32
CA SER A 131 -13.62 -10.86 -1.86
C SER A 131 -14.91 -11.11 -2.63
N ASN A 132 -15.39 -10.12 -3.38
CA ASN A 132 -16.56 -10.28 -4.23
C ASN A 132 -16.31 -11.30 -5.35
N LYS A 133 -17.29 -12.15 -5.63
CA LYS A 133 -17.13 -13.28 -6.57
C LYS A 133 -17.02 -12.86 -8.04
N THR A 134 -17.67 -11.77 -8.44
CA THR A 134 -17.73 -11.35 -9.85
C THR A 134 -16.96 -10.06 -10.05
N ILE A 135 -16.41 -9.88 -11.25
CA ILE A 135 -15.72 -8.63 -11.66
C ILE A 135 -16.65 -7.43 -11.46
N ARG A 136 -17.92 -7.57 -11.85
CA ARG A 136 -18.95 -6.54 -11.66
C ARG A 136 -19.05 -6.11 -10.18
N ASN A 137 -19.24 -7.07 -9.28
CA ASN A 137 -19.39 -6.75 -7.86
C ASN A 137 -18.12 -6.16 -7.26
N LYS A 138 -16.93 -6.58 -7.70
CA LYS A 138 -15.66 -5.97 -7.31
C LYS A 138 -15.59 -4.50 -7.75
N VAL A 139 -15.96 -4.22 -9.00
CA VAL A 139 -16.01 -2.86 -9.55
C VAL A 139 -17.04 -2.01 -8.81
N LEU A 140 -18.26 -2.51 -8.64
CA LEU A 140 -19.33 -1.80 -7.91
C LEU A 140 -18.91 -1.48 -6.48
N SER A 141 -18.38 -2.45 -5.77
CA SER A 141 -17.87 -2.28 -4.39
C SER A 141 -16.83 -1.15 -4.32
N TYR A 142 -15.87 -1.13 -5.24
CA TYR A 142 -14.83 -0.10 -5.28
C TYR A 142 -15.39 1.28 -5.65
N LEU A 143 -16.21 1.36 -6.71
CA LEU A 143 -16.75 2.65 -7.18
C LEU A 143 -17.77 3.24 -6.18
N SER A 144 -18.57 2.39 -5.50
CA SER A 144 -19.47 2.83 -4.41
C SER A 144 -18.67 3.44 -3.25
N PHE A 145 -17.59 2.76 -2.86
CA PHE A 145 -16.68 3.27 -1.84
C PHE A 145 -16.09 4.64 -2.24
N MET A 146 -15.61 4.78 -3.46
CA MET A 146 -15.06 6.05 -3.96
C MET A 146 -16.11 7.17 -4.02
N LYS A 147 -17.35 6.85 -4.37
CA LYS A 147 -18.49 7.80 -4.36
C LYS A 147 -18.75 8.33 -2.94
N LEU A 148 -18.72 7.44 -1.94
CA LEU A 148 -18.89 7.82 -0.52
C LEU A 148 -17.72 8.65 0.00
N GLU A 149 -16.48 8.25 -0.29
CA GLU A 149 -15.27 8.98 0.15
C GLU A 149 -15.16 10.38 -0.48
N THR A 150 -15.54 10.52 -1.74
CA THR A 150 -15.47 11.80 -2.45
C THR A 150 -16.72 12.65 -2.27
N GLN A 151 -17.80 12.08 -1.74
CA GLN A 151 -19.13 12.70 -1.66
C GLN A 151 -19.62 13.25 -3.02
N ASN A 152 -19.19 12.63 -4.11
CA ASN A 152 -19.50 13.05 -5.47
C ASN A 152 -19.80 11.84 -6.34
N SER A 153 -20.80 11.97 -7.21
CA SER A 153 -21.11 10.92 -8.21
C SER A 153 -20.11 10.85 -9.36
N THR A 154 -19.34 11.93 -9.57
CA THR A 154 -18.24 11.98 -10.55
C THR A 154 -16.91 12.21 -9.83
N PHE A 155 -15.98 11.29 -9.99
CA PHE A 155 -14.68 11.34 -9.31
C PHE A 155 -13.58 10.72 -10.16
N LYS A 156 -12.33 11.07 -9.83
CA LYS A 156 -11.14 10.51 -10.44
C LYS A 156 -10.52 9.46 -9.53
N ILE A 157 -10.25 8.27 -10.08
CA ILE A 157 -9.50 7.22 -9.36
C ILE A 157 -7.99 7.36 -9.61
N PRO A 158 -7.14 6.93 -8.66
CA PRO A 158 -5.68 7.04 -8.79
C PRO A 158 -5.06 5.98 -9.73
N PHE A 159 -5.87 5.09 -10.28
CA PHE A 159 -5.44 3.95 -11.08
C PHE A 159 -5.62 4.21 -12.58
N ASP A 160 -4.65 3.77 -13.37
CA ASP A 160 -4.90 3.46 -14.77
C ASP A 160 -5.65 2.10 -14.90
N ARG A 161 -5.88 1.64 -16.13
CA ARG A 161 -6.68 0.42 -16.35
C ARG A 161 -5.96 -0.84 -15.88
N GLN A 162 -4.64 -0.93 -16.06
CA GLN A 162 -3.85 -2.06 -15.56
C GLN A 162 -3.83 -2.06 -14.04
N GLN A 163 -3.49 -0.93 -13.44
CA GLN A 163 -3.45 -0.77 -11.99
C GLN A 163 -4.79 -1.05 -11.31
N MET A 164 -5.91 -0.69 -11.96
CA MET A 164 -7.24 -1.03 -11.45
C MET A 164 -7.51 -2.53 -11.51
N ALA A 165 -7.07 -3.20 -12.57
CA ALA A 165 -7.21 -4.65 -12.71
C ALA A 165 -6.38 -5.38 -11.65
N ASP A 166 -5.14 -4.96 -11.44
CA ASP A 166 -4.25 -5.49 -10.41
C ASP A 166 -4.84 -5.27 -9.01
N TYR A 167 -5.33 -4.06 -8.72
CA TYR A 167 -5.97 -3.74 -7.45
C TYR A 167 -7.21 -4.61 -7.16
N LEU A 168 -8.02 -4.89 -8.17
CA LEU A 168 -9.23 -5.71 -8.02
C LEU A 168 -8.95 -7.22 -8.14
N ASN A 169 -7.69 -7.58 -8.39
CA ASN A 169 -7.25 -8.96 -8.64
C ASN A 169 -8.11 -9.61 -9.73
N VAL A 170 -8.08 -9.02 -10.95
CA VAL A 170 -8.80 -9.48 -12.13
C VAL A 170 -7.94 -9.27 -13.37
N GLU A 171 -8.23 -10.02 -14.42
CA GLU A 171 -7.57 -9.84 -15.72
C GLU A 171 -8.04 -8.52 -16.38
N ARG A 172 -7.09 -7.73 -16.93
CA ARG A 172 -7.33 -6.41 -17.52
C ARG A 172 -8.36 -6.40 -18.64
N SER A 173 -8.32 -7.40 -19.52
CA SER A 173 -9.26 -7.49 -20.65
C SER A 173 -10.68 -7.79 -20.17
N ALA A 174 -10.81 -8.67 -19.17
CA ALA A 174 -12.08 -9.00 -18.55
C ALA A 174 -12.68 -7.80 -17.79
N LEU A 175 -11.84 -7.03 -17.08
CA LEU A 175 -12.26 -5.77 -16.47
C LEU A 175 -12.78 -4.77 -17.50
N SER A 176 -12.05 -4.60 -18.63
CA SER A 176 -12.43 -3.65 -19.67
C SER A 176 -13.76 -4.03 -20.33
N LYS A 177 -14.00 -5.32 -20.58
CA LYS A 177 -15.29 -5.83 -21.09
C LYS A 177 -16.42 -5.53 -20.11
N GLU A 178 -16.24 -5.82 -18.82
CA GLU A 178 -17.26 -5.59 -17.82
C GLU A 178 -17.59 -4.10 -17.65
N LEU A 179 -16.58 -3.23 -17.62
CA LEU A 179 -16.80 -1.78 -17.56
C LEU A 179 -17.58 -1.25 -18.77
N SER A 180 -17.28 -1.75 -19.99
CA SER A 180 -18.03 -1.39 -21.19
C SER A 180 -19.49 -1.84 -21.11
N LYS A 181 -19.73 -3.03 -20.56
CA LYS A 181 -21.08 -3.56 -20.33
C LYS A 181 -21.84 -2.71 -19.32
N MET A 182 -21.23 -2.39 -18.17
CA MET A 182 -21.83 -1.53 -17.15
C MET A 182 -22.15 -0.12 -17.69
N LYS A 183 -21.32 0.41 -18.58
CA LYS A 183 -21.56 1.67 -19.27
C LYS A 183 -22.77 1.57 -20.21
N SER A 184 -22.87 0.51 -21.02
CA SER A 184 -24.01 0.29 -21.92
C SER A 184 -25.33 0.07 -21.18
N GLU A 185 -25.28 -0.46 -19.95
CA GLU A 185 -26.42 -0.61 -19.04
C GLU A 185 -26.81 0.69 -18.30
N GLY A 186 -26.04 1.77 -18.47
CA GLY A 186 -26.31 3.07 -17.83
C GLY A 186 -26.00 3.09 -16.33
N LEU A 187 -25.26 2.14 -15.79
CA LEU A 187 -24.87 2.10 -14.39
C LEU A 187 -23.74 3.08 -14.08
N ILE A 188 -22.79 3.20 -15.00
CA ILE A 188 -21.63 4.08 -14.91
C ILE A 188 -21.33 4.75 -16.24
N ASP A 189 -20.64 5.88 -16.18
CA ASP A 189 -19.86 6.39 -17.32
C ASP A 189 -18.41 6.57 -16.90
N TYR A 190 -17.51 6.54 -17.89
CA TYR A 190 -16.09 6.80 -17.61
C TYR A 190 -15.35 7.36 -18.81
N HIS A 191 -14.38 8.22 -18.53
CA HIS A 191 -13.35 8.65 -19.47
C HIS A 191 -11.99 8.51 -18.78
N LYS A 192 -11.12 7.63 -19.35
CA LYS A 192 -9.82 7.26 -18.73
C LYS A 192 -10.02 6.78 -17.29
N ASN A 193 -9.56 7.55 -16.31
CA ASN A 193 -9.66 7.27 -14.87
C ASN A 193 -10.68 8.14 -14.11
N THR A 194 -11.52 8.89 -14.84
CA THR A 194 -12.66 9.62 -14.27
C THR A 194 -13.92 8.79 -14.48
N PHE A 195 -14.65 8.54 -13.40
CA PHE A 195 -15.88 7.75 -13.39
C PHE A 195 -17.05 8.60 -12.92
N THR A 196 -18.21 8.35 -13.54
CA THR A 196 -19.51 8.83 -13.06
C THR A 196 -20.36 7.62 -12.71
N VAL A 197 -20.94 7.60 -11.52
CA VAL A 197 -21.79 6.51 -11.02
C VAL A 197 -23.21 7.02 -10.91
N TYR A 198 -24.11 6.50 -11.76
CA TYR A 198 -25.50 7.00 -11.85
C TYR A 198 -26.42 6.33 -10.83
N SER A 199 -26.33 5.03 -10.67
CA SER A 199 -27.21 4.27 -9.79
C SER A 199 -26.43 3.16 -9.10
N ILE A 200 -26.32 3.24 -7.81
CA ILE A 200 -25.94 2.16 -6.90
C ILE A 200 -26.78 2.34 -5.62
#